data_cb45e81b415e50129072deebbc82a131
#
_entry.id   cb45e81b415e50129072deebbc82a131
#
_cell.length_a   1.000
_cell.length_b   1.000
_cell.length_c   1.000
_cell.angle_alpha   90.00
_cell.angle_beta   90.00
_cell.angle_gamma   90.00
#
_symmetry.space_group_name_H-M   'P 1'
#
loop_
_entity.id
_entity.type
_entity.pdbx_description
1 polymer ?
#
loop_
_entity_poly.entity_id
_entity_poly.type
_entity_poly.pdbx_seq_one_letter_code
_entity_poly.pdbx_strand_id
1 'polypeptide(L)'
;MHVCIIGGGIVGVAAAYQLTKQGIQVTLIEAEHDVALKASFANGGQLSYSYVAPLADPSVFVDLPKWLGRKDSPLKFTPQFSFAQWRWLTHFLMACRSSVQSASTKALLTLSYQSRQNIHHWLEH
;
A
#
# COMPACT_ATOMS: atom_id res chain seq x y z
N MET A 1 17.20 -1.41 -22.26
CA MET A 1 15.95 -1.97 -21.71
C MET A 1 14.88 -0.90 -21.84
N HIS A 2 13.67 -1.27 -22.24
CA HIS A 2 12.52 -0.37 -22.34
C HIS A 2 11.41 -0.90 -21.43
N VAL A 3 10.85 -0.04 -20.58
CA VAL A 3 9.81 -0.38 -19.61
C VAL A 3 8.54 0.39 -19.94
N CYS A 4 7.42 -0.29 -19.96
CA CYS A 4 6.09 0.31 -20.09
C CYS A 4 5.41 0.30 -18.71
N ILE A 5 4.93 1.48 -18.26
CA ILE A 5 4.18 1.67 -17.01
C ILE A 5 2.75 2.02 -17.38
N ILE A 6 1.80 1.32 -16.82
CA ILE A 6 0.36 1.56 -17.01
C ILE A 6 -0.19 2.26 -15.76
N GLY A 7 -0.68 3.49 -15.96
CA GLY A 7 -1.22 4.34 -14.93
C GLY A 7 -0.29 5.46 -14.51
N GLY A 8 -0.72 6.71 -14.74
CA GLY A 8 -0.01 7.95 -14.44
C GLY A 8 -0.34 8.53 -13.05
N GLY A 9 -0.76 7.72 -12.08
CA GLY A 9 -0.89 8.14 -10.69
C GLY A 9 0.48 8.33 -10.02
N ILE A 10 0.51 8.76 -8.75
CA ILE A 10 1.77 9.06 -8.02
C ILE A 10 2.76 7.88 -8.06
N VAL A 11 2.29 6.65 -7.97
CA VAL A 11 3.14 5.45 -7.99
C VAL A 11 3.78 5.27 -9.38
N GLY A 12 2.98 5.38 -10.45
CA GLY A 12 3.47 5.23 -11.82
C GLY A 12 4.46 6.33 -12.20
N VAL A 13 4.17 7.57 -11.84
CA VAL A 13 5.06 8.73 -12.08
C VAL A 13 6.37 8.58 -11.29
N ALA A 14 6.33 8.20 -10.03
CA ALA A 14 7.53 7.98 -9.20
C ALA A 14 8.40 6.85 -9.76
N ALA A 15 7.78 5.76 -10.20
CA ALA A 15 8.50 4.64 -10.83
C ALA A 15 9.13 5.06 -12.16
N ALA A 16 8.40 5.80 -13.02
CA ALA A 16 8.91 6.33 -14.28
C ALA A 16 10.11 7.23 -14.06
N TYR A 17 10.00 8.16 -13.11
CA TYR A 17 11.07 9.09 -12.76
C TYR A 17 12.34 8.34 -12.32
N GLN A 18 12.20 7.39 -11.40
CA GLN A 18 13.34 6.64 -10.87
C GLN A 18 14.02 5.76 -11.92
N LEU A 19 13.24 5.12 -12.80
CA LEU A 19 13.79 4.31 -13.90
C LEU A 19 14.51 5.18 -14.94
N THR A 20 13.94 6.35 -15.28
CA THR A 20 14.57 7.29 -16.21
C THR A 20 15.88 7.83 -15.66
N LYS A 21 15.97 8.13 -14.36
CA LYS A 21 17.24 8.49 -13.71
C LYS A 21 18.32 7.41 -13.81
N GLN A 22 17.93 6.15 -13.92
CA GLN A 22 18.83 5.02 -14.13
C GLN A 22 19.19 4.79 -15.61
N GLY A 23 18.80 5.69 -16.51
CA GLY A 23 19.04 5.57 -17.95
C GLY A 23 18.16 4.57 -18.66
N ILE A 24 17.06 4.13 -18.04
CA ILE A 24 16.11 3.20 -18.62
C ILE A 24 15.09 4.00 -19.43
N GLN A 25 14.84 3.57 -20.66
CA GLN A 25 13.78 4.14 -21.49
C GLN A 25 12.43 3.73 -20.93
N VAL A 26 11.54 4.71 -20.66
CA VAL A 26 10.22 4.49 -20.09
C VAL A 26 9.13 5.04 -20.97
N THR A 27 8.06 4.26 -21.16
CA THR A 27 6.78 4.73 -21.71
C THR A 27 5.73 4.65 -20.61
N LEU A 28 5.13 5.80 -20.28
CA LEU A 28 4.00 5.88 -19.35
C LEU A 28 2.70 5.97 -20.15
N ILE A 29 1.76 5.07 -19.88
CA ILE A 29 0.43 5.05 -20.49
C ILE A 29 -0.59 5.45 -19.42
N GLU A 30 -1.34 6.52 -19.69
CA GLU A 30 -2.41 7.03 -18.84
C GLU A 30 -3.72 7.14 -19.64
N ALA A 31 -4.84 6.86 -18.99
CA ALA A 31 -6.16 6.93 -19.60
C ALA A 31 -6.71 8.37 -19.68
N GLU A 32 -6.24 9.23 -18.77
CA GLU A 32 -6.59 10.64 -18.74
C GLU A 32 -5.67 11.46 -19.65
N HIS A 33 -6.02 12.72 -19.88
CA HIS A 33 -5.26 13.63 -20.74
C HIS A 33 -3.94 14.11 -20.09
N ASP A 34 -3.77 13.92 -18.76
CA ASP A 34 -2.56 14.25 -18.02
C ASP A 34 -2.38 13.30 -16.83
N VAL A 35 -1.21 13.34 -16.18
CA VAL A 35 -0.86 12.52 -15.03
C VAL A 35 -1.51 13.06 -13.74
N ALA A 36 -1.68 12.18 -12.76
CA ALA A 36 -2.15 12.48 -11.41
C ALA A 36 -3.57 13.08 -11.29
N LEU A 37 -4.41 13.00 -12.30
CA LEU A 37 -5.73 13.64 -12.32
C LEU A 37 -6.83 12.91 -11.52
N LYS A 38 -6.57 11.69 -11.02
CA LYS A 38 -7.53 10.90 -10.23
C LYS A 38 -7.22 10.97 -8.73
N ALA A 39 -7.12 9.83 -8.08
CA ALA A 39 -6.89 9.74 -6.64
C ALA A 39 -5.64 10.51 -6.16
N SER A 40 -4.64 10.64 -7.00
CA SER A 40 -3.41 11.37 -6.68
C SER A 40 -3.61 12.89 -6.63
N PHE A 41 -4.55 13.43 -7.39
CA PHE A 41 -4.90 14.86 -7.37
C PHE A 41 -5.59 15.29 -6.07
N ALA A 42 -6.46 14.43 -5.54
CA ALA A 42 -7.31 14.72 -4.40
C ALA A 42 -6.89 13.99 -3.12
N ASN A 43 -5.62 13.56 -3.01
CA ASN A 43 -5.13 12.98 -1.78
C ASN A 43 -4.80 14.06 -0.73
N GLY A 44 -4.71 13.66 0.54
CA GLY A 44 -4.42 14.59 1.64
C GLY A 44 -3.00 15.14 1.67
N GLY A 45 -2.11 14.77 0.74
CA GLY A 45 -0.71 15.21 0.67
C GLY A 45 0.14 14.84 1.90
N GLN A 46 -0.32 13.92 2.73
CA GLN A 46 0.34 13.56 3.97
C GLN A 46 1.47 12.55 3.74
N LEU A 47 2.69 12.94 4.12
CA LEU A 47 3.86 12.08 4.08
C LEU A 47 4.04 11.33 5.41
N SER A 48 3.38 10.20 5.56
CA SER A 48 3.31 9.42 6.81
C SER A 48 4.29 8.23 6.80
N TYR A 49 5.58 8.49 6.93
CA TYR A 49 6.62 7.44 6.87
C TYR A 49 6.63 6.48 8.06
N SER A 50 6.10 6.88 9.21
CA SER A 50 6.06 6.05 10.42
C SER A 50 4.73 5.30 10.60
N TYR A 51 3.73 5.59 9.80
CA TYR A 51 2.41 4.94 9.87
C TYR A 51 2.42 3.64 9.06
N VAL A 52 3.08 2.63 9.62
CA VAL A 52 3.36 1.34 8.95
C VAL A 52 2.75 0.14 9.69
N ALA A 53 1.75 0.38 10.55
CA ALA A 53 1.07 -0.71 11.23
C ALA A 53 0.35 -1.63 10.22
N PRO A 54 0.69 -2.92 10.13
CA PRO A 54 -0.01 -3.84 9.25
C PRO A 54 -1.45 -4.05 9.74
N LEU A 55 -2.39 -4.24 8.82
CA LEU A 55 -3.79 -4.54 9.15
C LEU A 55 -3.92 -5.86 9.94
N ALA A 56 -3.03 -6.80 9.68
CA ALA A 56 -2.93 -8.06 10.42
C ALA A 56 -2.20 -7.83 11.74
N ASP A 57 -2.95 -7.43 12.76
CA ASP A 57 -2.48 -7.15 14.12
C ASP A 57 -3.08 -8.16 15.09
N PRO A 58 -2.36 -8.58 16.16
CA PRO A 58 -2.92 -9.46 17.21
C PRO A 58 -4.20 -8.96 17.86
N SER A 59 -4.42 -7.64 17.94
CA SER A 59 -5.65 -7.05 18.47
C SER A 59 -6.90 -7.44 17.67
N VAL A 60 -6.73 -7.84 16.39
CA VAL A 60 -7.84 -8.33 15.55
C VAL A 60 -8.59 -9.47 16.21
N PHE A 61 -7.91 -10.39 16.92
CA PHE A 61 -8.58 -11.50 17.61
C PHE A 61 -9.51 -11.02 18.71
N VAL A 62 -9.20 -9.93 19.39
CA VAL A 62 -9.99 -9.34 20.48
C VAL A 62 -11.10 -8.44 19.93
N ASP A 63 -10.83 -7.74 18.85
CA ASP A 63 -11.72 -6.71 18.31
C ASP A 63 -12.65 -7.25 17.21
N LEU A 64 -12.30 -8.34 16.56
CA LEU A 64 -13.12 -8.96 15.51
C LEU A 64 -14.57 -9.24 15.94
N PRO A 65 -14.85 -9.82 17.13
CA PRO A 65 -16.22 -10.03 17.59
C PRO A 65 -17.00 -8.72 17.77
N LYS A 66 -16.31 -7.64 18.19
CA LYS A 66 -16.91 -6.31 18.36
C LYS A 66 -17.23 -5.66 17.02
N TRP A 67 -16.38 -5.91 16.00
CA TRP A 67 -16.54 -5.33 14.67
C TRP A 67 -17.63 -6.02 13.84
N LEU A 68 -17.80 -7.34 14.00
CA LEU A 68 -18.83 -8.10 13.29
C LEU A 68 -20.27 -7.68 13.66
N GLY A 69 -20.46 -7.05 14.83
CA GLY A 69 -21.79 -6.58 15.30
C GLY A 69 -22.09 -5.10 15.02
N ARG A 70 -21.15 -4.32 14.49
CA ARG A 70 -21.31 -2.85 14.33
C ARG A 70 -21.45 -2.45 12.88
N LYS A 71 -22.44 -1.55 12.61
CA LYS A 71 -22.64 -0.97 11.24
C LYS A 71 -21.47 -0.09 10.79
N ASP A 72 -20.74 0.52 11.72
CA ASP A 72 -19.61 1.42 11.49
C ASP A 72 -18.25 0.72 11.59
N SER A 73 -18.23 -0.60 11.42
CA SER A 73 -17.01 -1.38 11.47
C SER A 73 -16.07 -1.04 10.30
N PRO A 74 -14.77 -0.86 10.55
CA PRO A 74 -13.77 -0.69 9.49
C PRO A 74 -13.63 -1.93 8.59
N LEU A 75 -14.07 -3.09 9.08
CA LEU A 75 -14.09 -4.35 8.33
C LEU A 75 -15.53 -4.80 8.09
N LYS A 76 -16.00 -4.71 6.84
CA LYS A 76 -17.23 -5.36 6.41
C LYS A 76 -16.92 -6.80 6.01
N PHE A 77 -17.32 -7.76 6.83
CA PHE A 77 -17.21 -9.16 6.53
C PHE A 77 -18.59 -9.72 6.13
N THR A 78 -18.73 -10.10 4.87
CA THR A 78 -19.92 -10.81 4.37
C THR A 78 -19.52 -12.25 4.12
N PRO A 79 -19.98 -13.21 4.95
CA PRO A 79 -19.65 -14.61 4.76
C PRO A 79 -20.16 -15.10 3.40
N GLN A 80 -19.30 -15.74 2.64
CA GLN A 80 -19.66 -16.40 1.38
C GLN A 80 -19.18 -17.85 1.45
N PHE A 81 -19.93 -18.77 0.85
CA PHE A 81 -19.51 -20.15 0.66
C PHE A 81 -18.47 -20.24 -0.45
N SER A 82 -17.31 -19.58 -0.28
CA SER A 82 -16.22 -19.55 -1.23
C SER A 82 -14.95 -20.09 -0.59
N PHE A 83 -14.38 -21.14 -1.21
CA PHE A 83 -13.08 -21.68 -0.76
C PHE A 83 -11.98 -20.62 -0.75
N ALA A 84 -11.99 -19.68 -1.71
CA ALA A 84 -11.04 -18.60 -1.78
C ALA A 84 -11.15 -17.66 -0.57
N GLN A 85 -12.37 -17.33 -0.11
CA GLN A 85 -12.58 -16.48 1.06
C GLN A 85 -12.08 -17.14 2.35
N TRP A 86 -12.38 -18.43 2.54
CA TRP A 86 -11.93 -19.16 3.72
C TRP A 86 -10.43 -19.37 3.75
N ARG A 87 -9.82 -19.64 2.61
CA ARG A 87 -8.36 -19.71 2.48
C ARG A 87 -7.72 -18.36 2.82
N TRP A 88 -8.26 -17.25 2.28
CA TRP A 88 -7.77 -15.92 2.60
C TRP A 88 -7.87 -15.61 4.10
N LEU A 89 -9.02 -15.92 4.72
CA LEU A 89 -9.25 -15.69 6.14
C LEU A 89 -8.26 -16.47 7.01
N THR A 90 -7.98 -17.71 6.70
CA THR A 90 -6.99 -18.50 7.45
C THR A 90 -5.59 -17.90 7.33
N HIS A 91 -5.17 -17.49 6.13
CA HIS A 91 -3.89 -16.80 5.96
C HIS A 91 -3.83 -15.46 6.70
N PHE A 92 -4.91 -14.70 6.68
CA PHE A 92 -5.01 -13.44 7.43
C PHE A 92 -4.87 -13.64 8.94
N LEU A 93 -5.59 -14.61 9.51
CA LEU A 93 -5.48 -14.93 10.93
C LEU A 93 -4.09 -15.46 11.32
N MET A 94 -3.44 -16.23 10.43
CA MET A 94 -2.05 -16.65 10.64
C MET A 94 -1.08 -15.45 10.62
N ALA A 95 -1.34 -14.45 9.78
CA ALA A 95 -0.55 -13.23 9.71
C ALA A 95 -0.70 -12.32 10.95
N CYS A 96 -1.81 -12.44 11.70
CA CYS A 96 -2.02 -11.69 12.95
C CYS A 96 -1.14 -12.15 14.13
N ARG A 97 -0.21 -13.06 13.93
CA ARG A 97 0.73 -13.49 14.98
C ARG A 97 1.76 -12.39 15.23
N SER A 98 2.11 -12.15 16.50
CA SER A 98 3.04 -11.09 16.90
C SER A 98 4.41 -11.17 16.20
N SER A 99 4.93 -12.38 15.96
CA SER A 99 6.19 -12.57 15.25
C SER A 99 6.11 -12.13 13.77
N VAL A 100 5.01 -12.43 13.09
CA VAL A 100 4.77 -12.05 11.70
C VAL A 100 4.55 -10.54 11.62
N GLN A 101 3.73 -9.98 12.52
CA GLN A 101 3.49 -8.55 12.62
C GLN A 101 4.79 -7.77 12.82
N SER A 102 5.64 -8.18 13.78
CA SER A 102 6.93 -7.51 14.02
C SER A 102 7.85 -7.55 12.81
N ALA A 103 7.94 -8.68 12.12
CA ALA A 103 8.74 -8.81 10.89
C ALA A 103 8.19 -7.91 9.77
N SER A 104 6.87 -7.88 9.57
CA SER A 104 6.20 -7.04 8.58
C SER A 104 6.40 -5.56 8.89
N THR A 105 6.22 -5.15 10.15
CA THR A 105 6.43 -3.76 10.59
C THR A 105 7.88 -3.31 10.33
N LYS A 106 8.86 -4.16 10.65
CA LYS A 106 10.27 -3.86 10.40
C LYS A 106 10.56 -3.69 8.90
N ALA A 107 10.03 -4.56 8.05
CA ALA A 107 10.17 -4.47 6.60
C ALA A 107 9.53 -3.18 6.04
N LEU A 108 8.32 -2.85 6.50
CA LEU A 108 7.62 -1.63 6.11
C LEU A 108 8.34 -0.36 6.57
N LEU A 109 8.89 -0.34 7.78
CA LEU A 109 9.70 0.79 8.28
C LEU A 109 10.96 0.98 7.43
N THR A 110 11.64 -0.09 7.04
CA THR A 110 12.82 0.00 6.15
C THR A 110 12.43 0.62 4.80
N LEU A 111 11.34 0.15 4.20
CA LEU A 111 10.84 0.70 2.94
C LEU A 111 10.41 2.17 3.07
N SER A 112 9.74 2.52 4.15
CA SER A 112 9.29 3.88 4.45
C SER A 112 10.47 4.84 4.64
N TYR A 113 11.53 4.38 5.29
CA TYR A 113 12.76 5.16 5.44
C TYR A 113 13.43 5.42 4.09
N GLN A 114 13.52 4.42 3.21
CA GLN A 114 14.03 4.59 1.85
C GLN A 114 13.15 5.55 1.04
N SER A 115 11.83 5.43 1.16
CA SER A 115 10.88 6.35 0.52
C SER A 115 11.09 7.79 0.98
N ARG A 116 11.27 8.02 2.28
CA ARG A 116 11.58 9.34 2.84
C ARG A 116 12.86 9.91 2.24
N GLN A 117 13.94 9.13 2.20
CA GLN A 117 15.22 9.58 1.63
C GLN A 117 15.07 9.98 0.16
N ASN A 118 14.37 9.16 -0.63
CA ASN A 118 14.14 9.46 -2.04
C ASN A 118 13.34 10.75 -2.24
N ILE A 119 12.28 10.97 -1.47
CA ILE A 119 11.46 12.18 -1.59
C ILE A 119 12.28 13.42 -1.20
N HIS A 120 13.05 13.39 -0.12
CA HIS A 120 13.94 14.50 0.23
C HIS A 120 14.94 14.80 -0.90
N HIS A 121 15.57 13.78 -1.43
CA HIS A 121 16.49 13.93 -2.56
C HIS A 121 15.82 14.53 -3.81
N TRP A 122 14.55 14.19 -4.09
CA TRP A 122 13.81 14.75 -5.22
C TRP A 122 13.39 16.21 -5.03
N LEU A 123 13.20 16.63 -3.77
CA LEU A 123 12.83 18.02 -3.45
C LEU A 123 14.04 18.97 -3.43
N GLU A 124 15.26 18.44 -3.34
CA GLU A 124 16.51 19.22 -3.34
C GLU A 124 17.06 19.46 -4.75
N HIS A 125 16.49 18.81 -5.76
CA HIS A 125 16.89 18.85 -7.17
C HIS A 125 15.74 19.12 -8.12
#